data_a2f0998fe758c0f8b35a0c82d444195e
#
_entry.id   a2f0998fe758c0f8b35a0c82d444195e
#
_cell.length_a   1.000
_cell.length_b   1.000
_cell.length_c   1.000
_cell.angle_alpha   90.00
_cell.angle_beta   90.00
_cell.angle_gamma   90.00
#
_symmetry.space_group_name_H-M   'P 1'
#
loop_
_entity.id
_entity.type
_entity.pdbx_description
1 polymer ?
#
loop_
_entity_poly.entity_id
_entity_poly.type
_entity_poly.pdbx_seq_one_letter_code
_entity_poly.pdbx_strand_id
1 'polypeptide(L)'
;MKMKRIACLLVAMFFVTWFGKAQTEILVGEGETTFTDYLPFSFYEPYSYDQTIYLAEELIPGTITSISYEVDFINALTDVPVTVLLGEVSRDRFYGGYNTTDFVPADSLTQVFAGNVSFPVSGWVTITFDQPFVYSGNNNLVVATTHARGVEGGYGYDYTYMALMANDPI
;
A
#
# COMPACT_ATOMS: atom_id res chain seq x y z
N MET A 1 -36.09 59.35 -33.48
CA MET A 1 -36.10 57.88 -33.43
C MET A 1 -34.74 57.40 -32.81
N LYS A 2 -34.78 56.93 -31.55
CA LYS A 2 -33.54 56.53 -30.81
C LYS A 2 -33.33 55.04 -30.97
N MET A 3 -32.28 54.64 -31.69
CA MET A 3 -31.85 53.26 -31.80
C MET A 3 -31.20 52.79 -30.48
N LYS A 4 -31.78 51.83 -29.81
CA LYS A 4 -31.18 51.13 -28.65
C LYS A 4 -30.16 50.08 -29.16
N ARG A 5 -28.90 50.27 -28.80
CA ARG A 5 -27.85 49.26 -29.03
C ARG A 5 -27.98 48.16 -27.99
N ILE A 6 -28.31 46.95 -28.43
CA ILE A 6 -28.31 45.76 -27.60
C ILE A 6 -26.88 45.25 -27.62
N ALA A 7 -26.19 45.32 -26.47
CA ALA A 7 -24.91 44.70 -26.29
C ALA A 7 -25.11 43.19 -25.94
N CYS A 8 -24.78 42.33 -26.87
CA CYS A 8 -24.73 40.88 -26.60
C CYS A 8 -23.45 40.55 -25.80
N LEU A 9 -23.64 40.21 -24.55
CA LEU A 9 -22.57 39.73 -23.66
C LEU A 9 -22.38 38.21 -23.93
N LEU A 10 -21.36 37.85 -24.68
CA LEU A 10 -20.93 36.47 -24.86
C LEU A 10 -20.19 36.03 -23.60
N VAL A 11 -20.88 35.29 -22.74
CA VAL A 11 -20.24 34.56 -21.61
C VAL A 11 -19.58 33.30 -22.15
N ALA A 12 -18.28 33.36 -22.35
CA ALA A 12 -17.47 32.13 -22.66
C ALA A 12 -17.37 31.29 -21.39
N MET A 13 -18.18 30.24 -21.32
CA MET A 13 -18.06 29.22 -20.27
C MET A 13 -16.82 28.34 -20.56
N PHE A 14 -15.73 28.59 -19.86
CA PHE A 14 -14.58 27.69 -19.84
C PHE A 14 -14.96 26.41 -19.09
N PHE A 15 -15.29 25.35 -19.82
CA PHE A 15 -15.33 24.00 -19.26
C PHE A 15 -13.89 23.54 -19.04
N VAL A 16 -13.41 23.65 -17.81
CA VAL A 16 -12.21 22.93 -17.38
C VAL A 16 -12.62 21.47 -17.20
N THR A 17 -12.39 20.64 -18.20
CA THR A 17 -12.51 19.19 -18.06
C THR A 17 -11.33 18.74 -17.23
N TRP A 18 -11.54 18.49 -15.95
CA TRP A 18 -10.62 17.72 -15.13
C TRP A 18 -10.68 16.28 -15.65
N PHE A 19 -9.67 15.87 -16.38
CA PHE A 19 -9.40 14.46 -16.63
C PHE A 19 -8.85 13.90 -15.30
N GLY A 20 -9.74 13.43 -14.44
CA GLY A 20 -9.34 12.58 -13.33
C GLY A 20 -8.76 11.30 -13.93
N LYS A 21 -7.47 11.03 -13.73
CA LYS A 21 -6.91 9.72 -14.03
C LYS A 21 -7.61 8.72 -13.11
N ALA A 22 -8.18 7.68 -13.67
CA ALA A 22 -8.75 6.59 -12.89
C ALA A 22 -7.57 5.85 -12.23
N GLN A 23 -7.56 5.82 -10.91
CA GLN A 23 -6.62 5.00 -10.15
C GLN A 23 -7.01 3.52 -10.37
N THR A 24 -6.05 2.70 -10.75
CA THR A 24 -6.26 1.27 -10.94
C THR A 24 -5.89 0.55 -9.64
N GLU A 25 -6.81 -0.25 -9.13
CA GLU A 25 -6.54 -1.14 -8.00
C GLU A 25 -6.18 -2.52 -8.52
N ILE A 26 -5.10 -3.09 -7.98
CA ILE A 26 -4.65 -4.45 -8.30
C ILE A 26 -4.79 -5.27 -7.02
N LEU A 27 -5.65 -6.29 -7.07
CA LEU A 27 -5.79 -7.25 -5.99
C LEU A 27 -4.82 -8.42 -6.24
N VAL A 28 -3.91 -8.64 -5.30
CA VAL A 28 -2.97 -9.77 -5.34
C VAL A 28 -3.36 -10.78 -4.27
N GLY A 29 -3.59 -12.03 -4.68
CA GLY A 29 -4.03 -13.13 -3.83
C GLY A 29 -5.48 -13.55 -4.09
N GLU A 30 -5.85 -14.76 -3.70
CA GLU A 30 -7.18 -15.36 -3.95
C GLU A 30 -8.19 -15.19 -2.80
N GLY A 31 -7.79 -14.59 -1.70
CA GLY A 31 -8.64 -14.04 -0.64
C GLY A 31 -9.57 -14.96 0.13
N GLU A 32 -9.45 -16.27 0.04
CA GLU A 32 -10.40 -17.18 0.69
C GLU A 32 -9.87 -17.85 1.97
N THR A 33 -8.61 -17.69 2.32
CA THR A 33 -8.02 -18.32 3.49
C THR A 33 -7.37 -17.34 4.43
N THR A 34 -7.88 -17.33 5.64
CA THR A 34 -7.23 -16.68 6.78
C THR A 34 -6.01 -17.49 7.16
N PHE A 35 -4.83 -17.00 6.84
CA PHE A 35 -3.63 -17.54 7.42
C PHE A 35 -3.33 -16.84 8.75
N THR A 36 -3.06 -17.63 9.77
CA THR A 36 -2.52 -17.14 11.05
C THR A 36 -1.03 -16.78 10.91
N ASP A 37 -0.60 -16.41 9.71
CA ASP A 37 0.77 -16.02 9.46
C ASP A 37 0.94 -14.55 9.84
N TYR A 38 1.99 -14.29 10.57
CA TYR A 38 2.36 -13.00 11.15
C TYR A 38 2.78 -11.94 10.11
N LEU A 39 2.29 -12.05 8.87
CA LEU A 39 2.61 -11.17 7.75
C LEU A 39 1.40 -10.33 7.35
N PRO A 40 1.58 -9.06 6.97
CA PRO A 40 2.83 -8.30 6.92
C PRO A 40 3.20 -7.63 8.25
N PHE A 41 2.43 -7.83 9.31
CA PHE A 41 2.68 -7.27 10.63
C PHE A 41 2.43 -8.32 11.71
N SER A 42 3.45 -8.68 12.48
CA SER A 42 3.30 -9.51 13.67
C SER A 42 3.01 -8.64 14.89
N PHE A 43 1.73 -8.38 15.18
CA PHE A 43 1.37 -7.62 16.37
C PHE A 43 1.44 -8.43 17.67
N TYR A 44 1.77 -9.70 17.61
CA TYR A 44 2.13 -10.49 18.79
C TYR A 44 3.41 -9.95 19.42
N GLU A 45 4.39 -9.57 18.60
CA GLU A 45 5.66 -9.00 19.03
C GLU A 45 5.56 -7.48 19.19
N PRO A 46 6.38 -6.85 20.05
CA PRO A 46 6.42 -5.39 20.19
C PRO A 46 6.98 -4.68 18.94
N TYR A 47 7.72 -5.40 18.11
CA TYR A 47 8.33 -4.92 16.87
C TYR A 47 8.30 -6.03 15.84
N SER A 48 8.02 -5.72 14.57
CA SER A 48 8.25 -6.64 13.46
C SER A 48 8.95 -5.97 12.29
N TYR A 49 9.63 -6.79 11.50
CA TYR A 49 10.16 -6.44 10.19
C TYR A 49 9.89 -7.62 9.25
N ASP A 50 9.09 -7.39 8.25
CA ASP A 50 8.64 -8.41 7.32
C ASP A 50 8.95 -7.99 5.89
N GLN A 51 9.14 -8.95 4.99
CA GLN A 51 9.28 -8.71 3.56
C GLN A 51 8.44 -9.69 2.76
N THR A 52 7.73 -9.18 1.77
CA THR A 52 6.96 -9.97 0.80
C THR A 52 7.44 -9.63 -0.61
N ILE A 53 7.60 -10.63 -1.46
CA ILE A 53 7.89 -10.46 -2.89
C ILE A 53 6.61 -10.72 -3.67
N TYR A 54 6.19 -9.73 -4.45
CA TYR A 54 5.11 -9.83 -5.43
C TYR A 54 5.71 -10.02 -6.81
N LEU A 55 5.22 -11.03 -7.53
CA LEU A 55 5.78 -11.34 -8.84
C LEU A 55 5.37 -10.29 -9.89
N ALA A 56 6.27 -10.02 -10.82
CA ALA A 56 5.99 -9.05 -11.87
C ALA A 56 4.76 -9.40 -12.73
N GLU A 57 4.45 -10.69 -12.85
CA GLU A 57 3.28 -11.19 -13.56
C GLU A 57 1.95 -10.91 -12.83
N GLU A 58 2.00 -10.63 -11.52
CA GLU A 58 0.83 -10.27 -10.71
C GLU A 58 0.56 -8.77 -10.71
N LEU A 59 1.47 -7.96 -11.24
CA LEU A 59 1.47 -6.50 -11.12
C LEU A 59 1.39 -5.83 -12.49
N ILE A 60 0.99 -4.56 -12.49
CA ILE A 60 1.00 -3.68 -13.66
C ILE A 60 2.04 -2.59 -13.42
N PRO A 61 2.91 -2.28 -14.41
CA PRO A 61 3.83 -1.14 -14.31
C PRO A 61 3.08 0.16 -14.08
N GLY A 62 3.66 1.04 -13.24
CA GLY A 62 3.03 2.33 -12.96
C GLY A 62 3.51 2.95 -11.67
N THR A 63 2.82 3.98 -11.22
CA THR A 63 3.12 4.68 -9.96
C THR A 63 2.27 4.14 -8.84
N ILE A 64 2.87 3.41 -7.90
CA ILE A 64 2.19 2.91 -6.70
C ILE A 64 2.08 4.04 -5.69
N THR A 65 0.86 4.35 -5.26
CA THR A 65 0.57 5.45 -4.35
C THR A 65 0.07 5.01 -2.98
N SER A 66 -0.34 3.74 -2.86
CA SER A 66 -0.81 3.15 -1.61
C SER A 66 -0.73 1.64 -1.63
N ILE A 67 -0.81 1.05 -0.46
CA ILE A 67 -0.99 -0.39 -0.26
C ILE A 67 -2.12 -0.59 0.75
N SER A 68 -2.94 -1.59 0.54
CA SER A 68 -4.03 -1.93 1.47
C SER A 68 -3.92 -3.37 1.92
N TYR A 69 -4.28 -3.60 3.17
CA TYR A 69 -4.36 -4.93 3.76
C TYR A 69 -5.76 -5.14 4.33
N GLU A 70 -6.36 -6.27 4.06
CA GLU A 70 -7.54 -6.70 4.77
C GLU A 70 -7.12 -7.28 6.12
N VAL A 71 -7.80 -6.90 7.19
CA VAL A 71 -7.49 -7.32 8.55
C VAL A 71 -8.72 -7.92 9.22
N ASP A 72 -8.47 -8.88 10.13
CA ASP A 72 -9.48 -9.45 11.01
C ASP A 72 -8.84 -9.70 12.38
N PHE A 73 -9.00 -8.75 13.29
CA PHE A 73 -8.41 -8.76 14.63
C PHE A 73 -9.47 -8.93 15.70
N ILE A 74 -9.08 -9.41 16.87
CA ILE A 74 -9.97 -9.43 18.03
C ILE A 74 -10.20 -8.03 18.59
N ASN A 75 -9.17 -7.17 18.52
CA ASN A 75 -9.25 -5.79 19.01
C ASN A 75 -8.63 -4.83 17.98
N ALA A 76 -9.21 -3.65 17.87
CA ALA A 76 -8.63 -2.59 17.07
C ALA A 76 -7.31 -2.08 17.68
N LEU A 77 -6.38 -1.67 16.81
CA LEU A 77 -5.13 -1.02 17.19
C LEU A 77 -5.16 0.43 16.72
N THR A 78 -4.67 1.34 17.55
CA THR A 78 -4.62 2.77 17.23
C THR A 78 -3.19 3.29 17.31
N ASP A 79 -2.88 4.22 16.40
CA ASP A 79 -1.61 4.97 16.40
C ASP A 79 -0.36 4.06 16.42
N VAL A 80 -0.39 2.97 15.66
CA VAL A 80 0.76 2.07 15.54
C VAL A 80 1.80 2.71 14.61
N PRO A 81 3.03 2.95 15.07
CA PRO A 81 4.10 3.41 14.19
C PRO A 81 4.44 2.33 13.14
N VAL A 82 4.31 2.69 11.86
CA VAL A 82 4.52 1.81 10.70
C VAL A 82 5.49 2.47 9.75
N THR A 83 6.36 1.68 9.14
CA THR A 83 7.19 2.09 8.00
C THR A 83 6.98 1.11 6.86
N VAL A 84 6.88 1.63 5.63
CA VAL A 84 6.81 0.82 4.41
C VAL A 84 7.95 1.22 3.48
N LEU A 85 8.68 0.20 2.99
CA LEU A 85 9.74 0.37 2.00
C LEU A 85 9.45 -0.50 0.78
N LEU A 86 9.74 0.01 -0.41
CA LEU A 86 9.57 -0.70 -1.67
C LEU A 86 10.88 -0.77 -2.44
N GLY A 87 11.02 -1.84 -3.25
CA GLY A 87 12.14 -1.99 -4.16
C GLY A 87 11.87 -3.05 -5.22
N GLU A 88 12.61 -2.99 -6.32
CA GLU A 88 12.54 -4.01 -7.36
C GLU A 88 13.67 -5.02 -7.21
N VAL A 89 13.35 -6.31 -7.33
CA VAL A 89 14.28 -7.42 -7.16
C VAL A 89 14.11 -8.45 -8.27
N SER A 90 15.21 -9.07 -8.69
CA SER A 90 15.18 -10.11 -9.73
C SER A 90 14.83 -11.51 -9.21
N ARG A 91 14.85 -11.71 -7.89
CA ARG A 91 14.50 -13.01 -7.28
C ARG A 91 13.01 -13.13 -7.04
N ASP A 92 12.50 -14.36 -7.06
CA ASP A 92 11.09 -14.72 -6.92
C ASP A 92 10.70 -15.17 -5.51
N ARG A 93 11.68 -15.39 -4.63
CA ARG A 93 11.47 -15.92 -3.26
C ARG A 93 12.63 -15.61 -2.34
N PHE A 94 12.41 -15.85 -1.05
CA PHE A 94 13.45 -15.94 -0.03
C PHE A 94 13.85 -17.40 0.16
N TYR A 95 15.15 -17.68 0.36
CA TYR A 95 15.68 -19.05 0.40
C TYR A 95 15.93 -19.60 1.81
N GLY A 96 15.71 -18.83 2.85
CA GLY A 96 16.11 -19.16 4.21
C GLY A 96 15.03 -19.67 5.16
N GLY A 97 13.76 -19.79 4.76
CA GLY A 97 12.66 -20.17 5.65
C GLY A 97 12.43 -19.15 6.79
N TYR A 98 11.70 -19.53 7.84
CA TYR A 98 11.48 -18.69 9.01
C TYR A 98 12.80 -18.31 9.68
N ASN A 99 12.94 -17.08 10.14
CA ASN A 99 14.17 -16.51 10.71
C ASN A 99 15.34 -16.41 9.74
N THR A 100 15.06 -16.21 8.46
CA THR A 100 16.10 -16.04 7.45
C THR A 100 16.84 -14.72 7.61
N THR A 101 18.13 -14.73 7.31
CA THR A 101 18.92 -13.52 7.07
C THR A 101 18.92 -13.12 5.58
N ASP A 102 18.10 -13.79 4.76
CA ASP A 102 18.04 -13.61 3.30
C ASP A 102 17.13 -12.44 2.89
N PHE A 103 16.92 -11.49 3.75
CA PHE A 103 16.18 -10.26 3.41
C PHE A 103 16.92 -9.40 2.39
N VAL A 104 16.17 -8.69 1.59
CA VAL A 104 16.70 -7.57 0.78
C VAL A 104 17.19 -6.50 1.74
N PRO A 105 18.45 -6.03 1.61
CA PRO A 105 18.95 -4.99 2.51
C PRO A 105 18.07 -3.74 2.49
N ALA A 106 17.72 -3.24 3.67
CA ALA A 106 16.81 -2.10 3.78
C ALA A 106 17.36 -0.81 3.14
N ASP A 107 18.68 -0.65 3.08
CA ASP A 107 19.36 0.46 2.42
C ASP A 107 19.28 0.43 0.90
N SER A 108 18.87 -0.71 0.32
CA SER A 108 18.57 -0.86 -1.11
C SER A 108 17.10 -0.61 -1.45
N LEU A 109 16.26 -0.37 -0.45
CA LEU A 109 14.83 -0.11 -0.60
C LEU A 109 14.52 1.38 -0.44
N THR A 110 13.46 1.82 -1.06
CA THR A 110 12.95 3.20 -0.94
C THR A 110 11.87 3.25 0.12
N GLN A 111 12.06 4.07 1.16
CA GLN A 111 10.99 4.34 2.12
C GLN A 111 9.91 5.18 1.46
N VAL A 112 8.69 4.65 1.42
CA VAL A 112 7.53 5.30 0.80
C VAL A 112 6.56 5.84 1.83
N PHE A 113 6.58 5.29 3.05
CA PHE A 113 5.73 5.73 4.15
C PHE A 113 6.45 5.59 5.49
N ALA A 114 6.25 6.56 6.38
CA ALA A 114 6.57 6.44 7.80
C ALA A 114 5.60 7.28 8.63
N GLY A 115 4.76 6.63 9.44
CA GLY A 115 3.73 7.33 10.21
C GLY A 115 2.95 6.39 11.11
N ASN A 116 1.91 6.91 11.75
CA ASN A 116 1.01 6.12 12.57
C ASN A 116 -0.17 5.60 11.74
N VAL A 117 -0.48 4.33 11.90
CA VAL A 117 -1.60 3.64 11.26
C VAL A 117 -2.52 3.08 12.32
N SER A 118 -3.83 3.21 12.11
CA SER A 118 -4.84 2.57 12.96
C SER A 118 -5.45 1.40 12.21
N PHE A 119 -5.57 0.27 12.88
CA PHE A 119 -6.11 -0.97 12.33
C PHE A 119 -7.47 -1.24 13.00
N PRO A 120 -8.57 -1.33 12.24
CA PRO A 120 -9.88 -1.71 12.78
C PRO A 120 -9.90 -3.18 13.21
N VAL A 121 -10.97 -3.59 13.86
CA VAL A 121 -11.19 -5.02 14.17
C VAL A 121 -11.25 -5.84 12.89
N SER A 122 -11.92 -5.34 11.85
CA SER A 122 -11.99 -6.02 10.55
C SER A 122 -12.16 -5.03 9.40
N GLY A 123 -11.76 -5.44 8.20
CA GLY A 123 -11.89 -4.69 6.96
C GLY A 123 -10.55 -4.22 6.39
N TRP A 124 -10.61 -3.33 5.42
CA TRP A 124 -9.43 -2.84 4.72
C TRP A 124 -8.75 -1.69 5.43
N VAL A 125 -7.41 -1.77 5.53
CA VAL A 125 -6.54 -0.70 6.00
C VAL A 125 -5.68 -0.24 4.82
N THR A 126 -5.85 1.01 4.42
CA THR A 126 -5.07 1.62 3.34
C THR A 126 -3.98 2.50 3.91
N ILE A 127 -2.75 2.24 3.50
CA ILE A 127 -1.57 3.06 3.80
C ILE A 127 -1.24 3.86 2.54
N THR A 128 -1.63 5.15 2.55
CA THR A 128 -1.28 6.06 1.46
C THR A 128 0.16 6.53 1.64
N PHE A 129 0.95 6.44 0.59
CA PHE A 129 2.37 6.74 0.65
C PHE A 129 2.65 8.24 0.74
N ASP A 130 3.64 8.61 1.52
CA ASP A 130 4.19 9.97 1.57
C ASP A 130 4.92 10.30 0.26
N GLN A 131 5.53 9.26 -0.35
CA GLN A 131 6.23 9.35 -1.62
C GLN A 131 5.78 8.22 -2.54
N PRO A 132 5.17 8.52 -3.70
CA PRO A 132 4.82 7.51 -4.69
C PRO A 132 6.06 6.75 -5.18
N PHE A 133 5.87 5.45 -5.45
CA PHE A 133 6.92 4.58 -5.98
C PHE A 133 6.68 4.27 -7.45
N VAL A 134 7.65 4.55 -8.32
CA VAL A 134 7.56 4.21 -9.75
C VAL A 134 8.05 2.77 -9.93
N TYR A 135 7.09 1.88 -10.20
CA TYR A 135 7.35 0.48 -10.49
C TYR A 135 7.52 0.25 -11.99
N SER A 136 8.68 -0.29 -12.37
CA SER A 136 9.03 -0.45 -13.80
C SER A 136 8.33 -1.65 -14.47
N GLY A 137 7.92 -2.67 -13.70
CA GLY A 137 7.38 -3.93 -14.20
C GLY A 137 8.43 -4.88 -14.78
N ASN A 138 9.71 -4.54 -14.73
CA ASN A 138 10.78 -5.40 -15.27
C ASN A 138 11.27 -6.45 -14.29
N ASN A 139 11.03 -6.24 -13.01
CA ASN A 139 11.45 -7.09 -11.91
C ASN A 139 10.27 -7.29 -10.93
N ASN A 140 10.43 -8.24 -10.02
CA ASN A 140 9.48 -8.43 -8.93
C ASN A 140 9.56 -7.27 -7.93
N LEU A 141 8.44 -6.98 -7.28
CA LEU A 141 8.36 -5.94 -6.26
C LEU A 141 8.55 -6.55 -4.88
N VAL A 142 9.51 -6.07 -4.11
CA VAL A 142 9.58 -6.35 -2.69
C VAL A 142 8.93 -5.23 -1.90
N VAL A 143 8.05 -5.62 -0.98
CA VAL A 143 7.44 -4.74 0.01
C VAL A 143 8.00 -5.13 1.37
N ALA A 144 8.66 -4.20 2.04
CA ALA A 144 9.10 -4.37 3.41
C ALA A 144 8.23 -3.52 4.33
N THR A 145 7.76 -4.12 5.41
CA THR A 145 6.93 -3.46 6.41
C THR A 145 7.55 -3.60 7.79
N THR A 146 7.44 -2.56 8.59
CA THR A 146 7.77 -2.61 10.01
C THR A 146 6.65 -2.06 10.84
N HIS A 147 6.51 -2.54 12.06
CA HIS A 147 5.82 -1.80 13.10
C HIS A 147 6.69 -1.68 14.35
N ALA A 148 6.48 -0.62 15.11
CA ALA A 148 7.19 -0.33 16.35
C ALA A 148 6.18 0.02 17.46
N ARG A 149 5.27 -0.90 17.76
CA ARG A 149 4.23 -0.72 18.77
C ARG A 149 4.80 -0.61 20.18
N GLY A 150 5.94 -1.27 20.44
CA GLY A 150 6.65 -1.20 21.71
C GLY A 150 6.04 -2.00 22.86
N VAL A 151 4.91 -2.70 22.63
CA VAL A 151 4.24 -3.54 23.61
C VAL A 151 3.87 -4.87 22.96
N GLU A 152 3.98 -5.95 23.74
CA GLU A 152 3.52 -7.27 23.29
C GLU A 152 2.01 -7.24 23.06
N GLY A 153 1.57 -7.82 21.94
CA GLY A 153 0.18 -8.17 21.70
C GLY A 153 -0.15 -9.45 22.46
N GLY A 154 -1.38 -9.64 22.87
CA GLY A 154 -1.86 -10.96 23.32
C GLY A 154 -2.30 -11.80 22.13
N TYR A 155 -2.56 -13.09 22.35
CA TYR A 155 -3.26 -13.94 21.39
C TYR A 155 -4.54 -13.25 20.92
N GLY A 156 -4.65 -12.98 19.62
CA GLY A 156 -5.81 -12.33 19.02
C GLY A 156 -5.55 -11.05 18.23
N TYR A 157 -4.29 -10.73 17.95
CA TYR A 157 -3.92 -9.63 17.04
C TYR A 157 -3.36 -10.13 15.71
N ASP A 158 -3.61 -11.37 15.31
CA ASP A 158 -2.74 -12.09 14.39
C ASP A 158 -3.36 -12.39 13.02
N TYR A 159 -4.37 -11.67 12.57
CA TYR A 159 -4.98 -11.99 11.29
C TYR A 159 -4.88 -10.81 10.33
N THR A 160 -3.91 -10.87 9.42
CA THR A 160 -3.80 -9.93 8.31
C THR A 160 -3.95 -10.69 7.00
N TYR A 161 -4.84 -10.22 6.15
CA TYR A 161 -5.10 -10.81 4.84
C TYR A 161 -4.66 -9.86 3.75
N MET A 162 -4.32 -10.38 2.61
CA MET A 162 -4.15 -9.78 1.28
C MET A 162 -3.71 -8.31 1.18
N ALA A 163 -2.78 -8.08 0.28
CA ALA A 163 -2.36 -6.74 -0.13
C ALA A 163 -3.10 -6.31 -1.39
N LEU A 164 -3.78 -5.17 -1.32
CA LEU A 164 -4.25 -4.44 -2.48
C LEU A 164 -3.30 -3.28 -2.75
N MET A 165 -2.77 -3.17 -3.96
CA MET A 165 -1.95 -2.03 -4.37
C MET A 165 -2.75 -1.14 -5.28
N ALA A 166 -2.82 0.16 -4.95
CA ALA A 166 -3.34 1.15 -5.87
C ALA A 166 -2.20 1.61 -6.80
N ASN A 167 -2.38 1.44 -8.09
CA ASN A 167 -1.42 1.80 -9.12
C ASN A 167 -2.02 2.86 -10.05
N ASP A 168 -1.29 3.95 -10.29
CA ASP A 168 -1.63 4.94 -11.32
C ASP A 168 -0.81 4.59 -12.58
N PRO A 169 -1.45 4.09 -13.67
CA PRO A 169 -0.74 3.72 -14.87
C PRO A 169 -0.01 4.92 -15.48
N ILE A 170 1.21 4.70 -15.92
CA ILE A 170 2.10 5.72 -16.52
C ILE A 170 1.56 6.12 -17.90
#